data_7909262df15b4964b2714e581420fc0c
#
_entry.id   7909262df15b4964b2714e581420fc0c
#
_cell.length_a   1.000
_cell.length_b   1.000
_cell.length_c   1.000
_cell.angle_alpha   90.00
_cell.angle_beta   90.00
_cell.angle_gamma   90.00
#
_symmetry.space_group_name_H-M   'P 1'
#
loop_
_entity.id
_entity.type
_entity.pdbx_description
1 polymer ?
#
loop_
_entity_poly.entity_id
_entity_poly.type
_entity_poly.pdbx_seq_one_letter_code
_entity_poly.pdbx_strand_id
1 'polypeptide(L)'
;MSADRLEDITRIVEKGIAAGGFPGASVVVGHKGVSVLQRGYGRLDWASSSPAVNPDRTIYDLASLTKVVGTTTAIMILFDQHRVALDAPVSRYLPEFSGGEKDQVTIRQLLIHRSGLPAGREIWKITHDPAEARRIILETPLQSHPGEYYEYSDLGADVLGYVVEAVSGQSLDEFLQDYVFHPLGMYDTGFRPDPSLHDRIAPTEVSPPRGYPLQGEVHDENAFAMGGVAGHAGLFSTAADLSVFAEMMLHGGEYNGVRIIADSTVDLFTTRAAGHRALGWDTPSGSYGSGHYLSPSAFGHTGFTGTSIWIDPERDMFVVLLTNRVHEARARNPAKVIGDVRSDLSDAASLAVNEGANDNDVAIDAVFRADSERGWNTSRRSLARGRGRHAKSLSSKHGHAASSARGRSKHSGGSSAKGSSSKRSSRSSGKHSSTKHSSKHSSKRHGA
;
A
#
# COMPACT_ATOMS: atom_id res chain seq x y z
N MET A 1 -25.93 -4.97 -18.86
CA MET A 1 -24.45 -5.10 -18.92
C MET A 1 -23.99 -5.25 -20.36
N SER A 2 -22.90 -4.56 -20.74
CA SER A 2 -22.38 -4.56 -22.11
C SER A 2 -21.19 -5.54 -22.25
N ALA A 3 -21.36 -6.57 -23.12
CA ALA A 3 -20.28 -7.52 -23.42
C ALA A 3 -19.10 -6.85 -24.13
N ASP A 4 -19.36 -5.89 -25.02
CA ASP A 4 -18.31 -5.16 -25.75
C ASP A 4 -17.43 -4.35 -24.80
N ARG A 5 -18.01 -3.77 -23.73
CA ARG A 5 -17.24 -3.05 -22.70
C ARG A 5 -16.41 -4.00 -21.83
N LEU A 6 -16.84 -5.24 -21.61
CA LEU A 6 -16.00 -6.24 -20.94
C LEU A 6 -14.81 -6.66 -21.81
N GLU A 7 -14.92 -6.65 -23.14
CA GLU A 7 -13.78 -6.90 -24.03
C GLU A 7 -12.76 -5.74 -24.02
N ASP A 8 -13.16 -4.51 -23.70
CA ASP A 8 -12.21 -3.42 -23.45
C ASP A 8 -11.22 -3.76 -22.33
N ILE A 9 -11.67 -4.50 -21.30
CA ILE A 9 -10.80 -4.98 -20.19
C ILE A 9 -9.68 -5.85 -20.75
N THR A 10 -10.01 -6.81 -21.62
CA THR A 10 -9.02 -7.67 -22.27
C THR A 10 -7.99 -6.85 -23.02
N ARG A 11 -8.45 -5.93 -23.86
CA ARG A 11 -7.60 -5.05 -24.67
C ARG A 11 -6.67 -4.18 -23.81
N ILE A 12 -7.16 -3.61 -22.70
CA ILE A 12 -6.40 -2.78 -21.77
C ILE A 12 -5.28 -3.60 -21.13
N VAL A 13 -5.59 -4.80 -20.61
CA VAL A 13 -4.61 -5.67 -19.94
C VAL A 13 -3.55 -6.17 -20.92
N GLU A 14 -3.96 -6.62 -22.12
CA GLU A 14 -3.03 -7.09 -23.15
C GLU A 14 -2.08 -5.99 -23.62
N LYS A 15 -2.54 -4.74 -23.75
CA LYS A 15 -1.66 -3.59 -24.02
C LYS A 15 -0.65 -3.36 -22.91
N GLY A 16 -1.04 -3.48 -21.63
CA GLY A 16 -0.13 -3.40 -20.49
C GLY A 16 0.98 -4.46 -20.53
N ILE A 17 0.63 -5.70 -20.90
CA ILE A 17 1.59 -6.81 -21.11
C ILE A 17 2.49 -6.50 -22.32
N ALA A 18 1.92 -6.14 -23.45
CA ALA A 18 2.65 -5.84 -24.69
C ALA A 18 3.65 -4.68 -24.50
N ALA A 19 3.28 -3.68 -23.71
CA ALA A 19 4.17 -2.57 -23.33
C ALA A 19 5.29 -2.98 -22.36
N GLY A 20 5.28 -4.22 -21.86
CA GLY A 20 6.27 -4.73 -20.91
C GLY A 20 6.05 -4.25 -19.47
N GLY A 21 4.83 -3.87 -19.12
CA GLY A 21 4.48 -3.41 -17.77
C GLY A 21 4.48 -4.53 -16.73
N PHE A 22 4.01 -5.71 -17.12
CA PHE A 22 3.95 -6.95 -16.32
C PHE A 22 3.82 -8.16 -17.25
N PRO A 23 4.29 -9.36 -16.85
CA PRO A 23 4.26 -10.55 -17.72
C PRO A 23 2.87 -11.18 -17.82
N GLY A 24 2.05 -11.02 -16.80
CA GLY A 24 0.69 -11.54 -16.76
C GLY A 24 -0.17 -10.90 -15.70
N ALA A 25 -1.46 -11.19 -15.74
CA ALA A 25 -2.45 -10.65 -14.82
C ALA A 25 -3.62 -11.61 -14.61
N SER A 26 -4.21 -11.59 -13.41
CA SER A 26 -5.54 -12.13 -13.12
C SER A 26 -6.53 -10.99 -12.93
N VAL A 27 -7.69 -11.05 -13.58
CA VAL A 27 -8.75 -10.06 -13.45
C VAL A 27 -10.05 -10.75 -13.10
N VAL A 28 -10.76 -10.20 -12.11
CA VAL A 28 -12.15 -10.54 -11.82
C VAL A 28 -12.98 -9.25 -11.76
N VAL A 29 -14.13 -9.27 -12.41
CA VAL A 29 -15.19 -8.27 -12.27
C VAL A 29 -16.43 -8.99 -11.77
N GLY A 30 -16.92 -8.59 -10.60
CA GLY A 30 -18.20 -9.05 -10.05
C GLY A 30 -19.29 -8.01 -10.22
N HIS A 31 -20.51 -8.47 -10.43
CA HIS A 31 -21.70 -7.63 -10.50
C HIS A 31 -22.94 -8.42 -10.10
N LYS A 32 -23.71 -7.90 -9.14
CA LYS A 32 -24.95 -8.51 -8.63
C LYS A 32 -24.78 -10.00 -8.23
N GLY A 33 -23.75 -10.29 -7.45
CA GLY A 33 -23.49 -11.63 -6.90
C GLY A 33 -22.90 -12.63 -7.89
N VAL A 34 -22.49 -12.21 -9.09
CA VAL A 34 -21.86 -13.10 -10.09
C VAL A 34 -20.58 -12.52 -10.66
N SER A 35 -19.58 -13.37 -10.87
CA SER A 35 -18.38 -13.01 -11.63
C SER A 35 -18.74 -12.90 -13.11
N VAL A 36 -18.84 -11.68 -13.62
CA VAL A 36 -19.17 -11.38 -15.03
C VAL A 36 -17.94 -11.45 -15.96
N LEU A 37 -16.76 -11.35 -15.36
CA LEU A 37 -15.47 -11.60 -16.02
C LEU A 37 -14.52 -12.20 -14.99
N GLN A 38 -13.91 -13.35 -15.33
CA GLN A 38 -12.86 -13.98 -14.55
C GLN A 38 -11.84 -14.57 -15.53
N ARG A 39 -10.72 -13.87 -15.70
CA ARG A 39 -9.78 -14.20 -16.78
C ARG A 39 -8.31 -14.01 -16.36
N GLY A 40 -7.47 -14.98 -16.75
CA GLY A 40 -6.01 -14.87 -16.71
C GLY A 40 -5.46 -14.40 -18.04
N TYR A 41 -4.44 -13.55 -18.00
CA TYR A 41 -3.75 -12.98 -19.14
C TYR A 41 -2.25 -13.22 -19.03
N GLY A 42 -1.58 -13.52 -20.14
CA GLY A 42 -0.14 -13.70 -20.16
C GLY A 42 0.34 -14.92 -19.37
N ARG A 43 1.50 -14.79 -18.72
CA ARG A 43 2.22 -15.87 -18.04
C ARG A 43 2.75 -15.41 -16.70
N LEU A 44 3.22 -16.35 -15.84
CA LEU A 44 3.77 -16.02 -14.53
C LEU A 44 5.08 -15.20 -14.63
N ASP A 45 5.87 -15.45 -15.67
CA ASP A 45 7.06 -14.69 -16.00
C ASP A 45 7.17 -14.42 -17.52
N TRP A 46 8.27 -13.79 -17.96
CA TRP A 46 8.48 -13.40 -19.36
C TRP A 46 8.98 -14.55 -20.26
N ALA A 47 9.25 -15.73 -19.73
CA ALA A 47 9.67 -16.87 -20.55
C ALA A 47 8.46 -17.46 -21.29
N SER A 48 8.66 -17.84 -22.56
CA SER A 48 7.60 -18.47 -23.36
C SER A 48 7.19 -19.85 -22.80
N SER A 49 8.04 -20.50 -22.02
CA SER A 49 7.79 -21.76 -21.32
C SER A 49 7.10 -21.60 -19.97
N SER A 50 7.00 -20.38 -19.43
CA SER A 50 6.35 -20.13 -18.16
C SER A 50 4.87 -20.52 -18.19
N PRO A 51 4.29 -21.00 -17.10
CA PRO A 51 2.88 -21.33 -17.02
C PRO A 51 2.00 -20.12 -17.37
N ALA A 52 0.86 -20.38 -18.02
CA ALA A 52 -0.16 -19.35 -18.24
C ALA A 52 -0.80 -18.96 -16.90
N VAL A 53 -1.19 -17.68 -16.78
CA VAL A 53 -1.94 -17.20 -15.62
C VAL A 53 -3.32 -17.84 -15.58
N ASN A 54 -3.71 -18.35 -14.41
CA ASN A 54 -5.04 -18.88 -14.12
C ASN A 54 -5.64 -18.10 -12.95
N PRO A 55 -6.78 -17.39 -13.10
CA PRO A 55 -7.34 -16.54 -12.07
C PRO A 55 -7.79 -17.28 -10.81
N ASP A 56 -8.08 -18.60 -10.92
CA ASP A 56 -8.50 -19.44 -9.80
C ASP A 56 -7.31 -20.00 -9.01
N ARG A 57 -6.12 -20.03 -9.61
CA ARG A 57 -4.98 -20.76 -9.05
C ARG A 57 -3.71 -19.97 -8.89
N THR A 58 -3.51 -18.93 -9.71
CA THR A 58 -2.28 -18.13 -9.64
C THR A 58 -2.32 -17.25 -8.40
N ILE A 59 -1.33 -17.43 -7.55
CA ILE A 59 -1.16 -16.71 -6.29
C ILE A 59 -0.22 -15.54 -6.50
N TYR A 60 -0.57 -14.38 -5.95
CA TYR A 60 0.21 -13.15 -6.05
C TYR A 60 0.53 -12.58 -4.67
N ASP A 61 1.71 -12.00 -4.53
CA ASP A 61 2.01 -11.12 -3.41
C ASP A 61 1.14 -9.86 -3.51
N LEU A 62 0.30 -9.65 -2.54
CA LEU A 62 -0.70 -8.58 -2.52
C LEU A 62 -0.11 -7.21 -2.16
N ALA A 63 1.10 -7.18 -1.60
CA ALA A 63 1.72 -5.96 -1.07
C ALA A 63 0.74 -5.19 -0.17
N SER A 64 0.54 -3.89 -0.41
CA SER A 64 -0.30 -3.04 0.45
C SER A 64 -1.80 -3.38 0.46
N LEU A 65 -2.30 -4.29 -0.37
CA LEU A 65 -3.65 -4.81 -0.16
C LEU A 65 -3.76 -5.56 1.19
N THR A 66 -2.63 -6.01 1.76
CA THR A 66 -2.55 -6.54 3.12
C THR A 66 -3.18 -5.61 4.15
N LYS A 67 -3.01 -4.29 3.97
CA LYS A 67 -3.57 -3.28 4.88
C LYS A 67 -5.09 -3.33 4.96
N VAL A 68 -5.75 -3.63 3.83
CA VAL A 68 -7.22 -3.62 3.76
C VAL A 68 -7.82 -5.01 3.88
N VAL A 69 -7.30 -6.00 3.16
CA VAL A 69 -7.79 -7.39 3.22
C VAL A 69 -7.45 -8.04 4.58
N GLY A 70 -6.32 -7.67 5.17
CA GLY A 70 -5.85 -8.19 6.45
C GLY A 70 -6.12 -7.22 7.61
N THR A 71 -5.19 -6.29 7.83
CA THR A 71 -5.10 -5.50 9.06
C THR A 71 -6.36 -4.68 9.35
N THR A 72 -6.90 -3.96 8.37
CA THR A 72 -8.13 -3.18 8.55
C THR A 72 -9.31 -4.09 8.86
N THR A 73 -9.45 -5.21 8.14
CA THR A 73 -10.51 -6.20 8.39
C THR A 73 -10.43 -6.77 9.80
N ALA A 74 -9.23 -7.09 10.30
CA ALA A 74 -9.04 -7.53 11.69
C ALA A 74 -9.46 -6.45 12.71
N ILE A 75 -9.12 -5.19 12.45
CA ILE A 75 -9.56 -4.05 13.30
C ILE A 75 -11.09 -3.89 13.24
N MET A 76 -11.72 -4.06 12.06
CA MET A 76 -13.19 -4.02 11.92
C MET A 76 -13.86 -5.09 12.79
N ILE A 77 -13.35 -6.31 12.79
CA ILE A 77 -13.86 -7.42 13.62
C ILE A 77 -13.71 -7.09 15.10
N LEU A 78 -12.55 -6.61 15.54
CA LEU A 78 -12.33 -6.24 16.94
C LEU A 78 -13.16 -5.02 17.37
N PHE A 79 -13.46 -4.12 16.45
CA PHE A 79 -14.38 -2.99 16.65
C PHE A 79 -15.81 -3.50 16.86
N ASP A 80 -16.32 -4.40 16.01
CA ASP A 80 -17.62 -5.05 16.15
C ASP A 80 -17.78 -5.78 17.49
N GLN A 81 -16.71 -6.43 17.94
CA GLN A 81 -16.64 -7.11 19.23
C GLN A 81 -16.52 -6.14 20.41
N HIS A 82 -16.52 -4.83 20.19
CA HIS A 82 -16.29 -3.78 21.19
C HIS A 82 -14.98 -3.90 21.96
N ARG A 83 -13.99 -4.59 21.39
CA ARG A 83 -12.65 -4.78 21.97
C ARG A 83 -11.68 -3.66 21.57
N VAL A 84 -11.93 -2.98 20.45
CA VAL A 84 -11.19 -1.81 19.97
C VAL A 84 -12.16 -0.66 19.76
N ALA A 85 -11.78 0.55 20.22
CA ALA A 85 -12.51 1.79 19.97
C ALA A 85 -11.67 2.71 19.08
N LEU A 86 -12.28 3.29 18.04
CA LEU A 86 -11.58 4.08 17.02
C LEU A 86 -10.90 5.32 17.62
N ASP A 87 -11.51 5.96 18.59
CA ASP A 87 -11.00 7.23 19.16
C ASP A 87 -10.22 7.00 20.48
N ALA A 88 -9.98 5.73 20.84
CA ALA A 88 -9.09 5.40 21.93
C ALA A 88 -7.63 5.61 21.51
N PRO A 89 -6.76 6.08 22.43
CA PRO A 89 -5.33 6.14 22.18
C PRO A 89 -4.75 4.73 21.98
N VAL A 90 -3.78 4.61 21.07
CA VAL A 90 -3.08 3.34 20.78
C VAL A 90 -2.44 2.77 22.04
N SER A 91 -1.90 3.62 22.89
CA SER A 91 -1.26 3.22 24.17
C SER A 91 -2.20 2.48 25.14
N ARG A 92 -3.51 2.58 24.94
CA ARG A 92 -4.49 1.76 25.69
C ARG A 92 -4.34 0.27 25.38
N TYR A 93 -3.96 -0.08 24.17
CA TYR A 93 -3.81 -1.46 23.68
C TYR A 93 -2.36 -1.91 23.63
N LEU A 94 -1.46 -0.96 23.35
CA LEU A 94 -0.01 -1.14 23.24
C LEU A 94 0.68 -0.14 24.18
N PRO A 95 0.87 -0.45 25.47
CA PRO A 95 1.51 0.46 26.42
C PRO A 95 2.92 0.90 26.00
N GLU A 96 3.63 0.06 25.26
CA GLU A 96 4.95 0.36 24.69
C GLU A 96 4.91 1.43 23.58
N PHE A 97 3.76 1.69 22.96
CA PHE A 97 3.54 2.81 22.02
C PHE A 97 3.08 4.05 22.80
N SER A 98 3.92 4.59 23.65
CA SER A 98 3.58 5.70 24.54
C SER A 98 4.71 6.70 24.67
N GLY A 99 4.42 7.80 25.35
CA GLY A 99 5.35 8.89 25.64
C GLY A 99 5.24 10.09 24.71
N GLY A 100 5.08 11.26 25.31
CA GLY A 100 4.91 12.51 24.59
C GLY A 100 3.61 12.56 23.75
N GLU A 101 3.73 12.94 22.50
CA GLU A 101 2.57 13.07 21.62
C GLU A 101 1.99 11.72 21.14
N LYS A 102 2.74 10.61 21.29
CA LYS A 102 2.20 9.27 21.00
C LYS A 102 0.99 8.92 21.86
N ASP A 103 0.90 9.46 23.07
CA ASP A 103 -0.24 9.25 23.96
C ASP A 103 -1.56 9.81 23.39
N GLN A 104 -1.49 10.65 22.37
CA GLN A 104 -2.65 11.23 21.68
C GLN A 104 -2.99 10.53 20.37
N VAL A 105 -2.14 9.62 19.88
CA VAL A 105 -2.38 8.90 18.62
C VAL A 105 -3.53 7.90 18.82
N THR A 106 -4.59 8.02 18.02
CA THR A 106 -5.76 7.13 18.06
C THR A 106 -5.72 6.06 16.98
N ILE A 107 -6.50 5.00 17.15
CA ILE A 107 -6.71 3.96 16.13
C ILE A 107 -7.23 4.58 14.83
N ARG A 108 -8.17 5.52 14.91
CA ARG A 108 -8.69 6.26 13.74
C ARG A 108 -7.59 6.97 12.98
N GLN A 109 -6.68 7.65 13.68
CA GLN A 109 -5.59 8.39 13.04
C GLN A 109 -4.58 7.48 12.34
N LEU A 110 -4.35 6.27 12.86
CA LEU A 110 -3.55 5.25 12.15
C LEU A 110 -4.26 4.80 10.86
N LEU A 111 -5.56 4.47 10.93
CA LEU A 111 -6.36 4.02 9.78
C LEU A 111 -6.43 5.04 8.64
N ILE A 112 -6.48 6.34 8.96
CA ILE A 112 -6.53 7.40 7.94
C ILE A 112 -5.16 7.99 7.62
N HIS A 113 -4.07 7.37 8.09
CA HIS A 113 -2.69 7.83 7.87
C HIS A 113 -2.44 9.28 8.33
N ARG A 114 -2.94 9.63 9.52
CA ARG A 114 -2.75 10.95 10.18
C ARG A 114 -2.19 10.82 11.59
N SER A 115 -1.45 9.76 11.87
CA SER A 115 -0.86 9.53 13.19
C SER A 115 0.37 10.39 13.50
N GLY A 116 0.97 11.00 12.49
CA GLY A 116 2.27 11.69 12.59
C GLY A 116 3.48 10.76 12.45
N LEU A 117 3.27 9.45 12.32
CA LEU A 117 4.36 8.50 12.01
C LEU A 117 4.91 8.75 10.61
N PRO A 118 6.23 8.54 10.38
CA PRO A 118 6.81 8.60 9.04
C PRO A 118 6.23 7.52 8.10
N ALA A 119 6.38 7.71 6.78
CA ALA A 119 5.94 6.76 5.76
C ALA A 119 6.50 5.35 6.00
N GLY A 120 7.78 5.24 6.36
CA GLY A 120 8.46 4.00 6.62
C GLY A 120 9.86 4.21 7.22
N ARG A 121 10.53 3.12 7.52
CA ARG A 121 11.95 3.06 7.90
C ARG A 121 12.59 1.87 7.19
N GLU A 122 13.87 1.93 6.90
CA GLU A 122 14.62 0.81 6.34
C GLU A 122 15.04 -0.18 7.46
N ILE A 123 14.04 -0.80 8.13
CA ILE A 123 14.23 -1.69 9.28
C ILE A 123 15.07 -2.91 8.88
N TRP A 124 14.83 -3.43 7.69
CA TRP A 124 15.57 -4.54 7.11
C TRP A 124 17.09 -4.33 7.03
N LYS A 125 17.56 -3.07 7.05
CA LYS A 125 18.99 -2.72 7.14
C LYS A 125 19.53 -2.78 8.56
N ILE A 126 18.65 -2.82 9.55
CA ILE A 126 19.00 -2.76 10.98
C ILE A 126 18.93 -4.15 11.60
N THR A 127 17.85 -4.88 11.33
CA THR A 127 17.58 -6.17 11.95
C THR A 127 16.77 -7.10 11.04
N HIS A 128 16.88 -8.41 11.30
CA HIS A 128 16.00 -9.46 10.77
C HIS A 128 15.34 -10.24 11.91
N ASP A 129 15.40 -9.73 13.14
CA ASP A 129 14.68 -10.25 14.29
C ASP A 129 13.32 -9.55 14.38
N PRO A 130 12.19 -10.27 14.27
CA PRO A 130 10.86 -9.69 14.36
C PRO A 130 10.59 -8.93 15.67
N ALA A 131 11.13 -9.40 16.79
CA ALA A 131 10.95 -8.73 18.08
C ALA A 131 11.68 -7.39 18.13
N GLU A 132 12.88 -7.33 17.58
CA GLU A 132 13.64 -6.08 17.46
C GLU A 132 13.01 -5.14 16.44
N ALA A 133 12.50 -5.65 15.30
CA ALA A 133 11.75 -4.88 14.32
C ALA A 133 10.52 -4.22 14.96
N ARG A 134 9.73 -5.00 15.75
CA ARG A 134 8.59 -4.48 16.52
C ARG A 134 9.02 -3.35 17.46
N ARG A 135 10.09 -3.54 18.23
CA ARG A 135 10.62 -2.51 19.12
C ARG A 135 10.97 -1.22 18.38
N ILE A 136 11.69 -1.33 17.26
CA ILE A 136 12.08 -0.19 16.42
C ILE A 136 10.85 0.56 15.89
N ILE A 137 9.80 -0.15 15.47
CA ILE A 137 8.55 0.45 14.96
C ILE A 137 7.87 1.22 16.09
N LEU A 138 7.66 0.58 17.25
CA LEU A 138 6.95 1.18 18.37
C LEU A 138 7.70 2.37 18.98
N GLU A 139 9.04 2.37 18.97
CA GLU A 139 9.88 3.46 19.45
C GLU A 139 10.07 4.60 18.42
N THR A 140 9.72 4.39 17.14
CA THR A 140 9.89 5.42 16.10
C THR A 140 9.18 6.72 16.48
N PRO A 141 9.89 7.88 16.51
CA PRO A 141 9.29 9.16 16.87
C PRO A 141 8.32 9.64 15.79
N LEU A 142 7.33 10.42 16.21
CA LEU A 142 6.45 11.15 15.29
C LEU A 142 7.24 12.24 14.57
N GLN A 143 6.86 12.55 13.32
CA GLN A 143 7.43 13.63 12.50
C GLN A 143 6.52 14.86 12.47
N SER A 144 5.25 14.72 12.88
CA SER A 144 4.28 15.81 13.00
C SER A 144 3.30 15.53 14.12
N HIS A 145 2.51 16.52 14.51
CA HIS A 145 1.44 16.31 15.50
C HIS A 145 0.36 15.35 14.99
N PRO A 146 -0.18 14.48 15.84
CA PRO A 146 -1.27 13.59 15.48
C PRO A 146 -2.48 14.37 14.92
N GLY A 147 -2.99 13.95 13.76
CA GLY A 147 -4.12 14.59 13.08
C GLY A 147 -3.74 15.74 12.14
N GLU A 148 -2.51 16.28 12.20
CA GLU A 148 -2.13 17.50 11.46
C GLU A 148 -1.98 17.22 9.95
N TYR A 149 -1.15 16.25 9.58
CA TYR A 149 -0.85 15.95 8.17
C TYR A 149 -1.24 14.54 7.79
N TYR A 150 -1.50 14.37 6.49
CA TYR A 150 -1.62 13.05 5.87
C TYR A 150 -0.23 12.57 5.43
N GLU A 151 0.20 11.43 5.96
CA GLU A 151 1.40 10.72 5.52
C GLU A 151 1.09 9.22 5.42
N TYR A 152 1.03 8.68 4.19
CA TYR A 152 0.83 7.25 3.99
C TYR A 152 1.94 6.48 4.70
N SER A 153 1.60 5.77 5.78
CA SER A 153 2.57 5.14 6.68
C SER A 153 2.39 3.64 6.76
N ASP A 154 3.43 2.91 6.37
CA ASP A 154 3.52 1.46 6.59
C ASP A 154 3.66 1.15 8.07
N LEU A 155 4.43 1.97 8.81
CA LEU A 155 4.59 1.82 10.26
C LEU A 155 3.25 1.95 11.00
N GLY A 156 2.35 2.84 10.53
CA GLY A 156 1.02 2.97 11.11
C GLY A 156 0.18 1.71 10.94
N ALA A 157 0.30 1.03 9.80
CA ALA A 157 -0.36 -0.25 9.57
C ALA A 157 0.25 -1.38 10.42
N ASP A 158 1.57 -1.39 10.60
CA ASP A 158 2.24 -2.35 11.50
C ASP A 158 1.79 -2.17 12.95
N VAL A 159 1.68 -0.93 13.42
CA VAL A 159 1.15 -0.64 14.77
C VAL A 159 -0.29 -1.16 14.91
N LEU A 160 -1.14 -1.02 13.86
CA LEU A 160 -2.49 -1.61 13.87
C LEU A 160 -2.43 -3.15 13.93
N GLY A 161 -1.51 -3.79 13.20
CA GLY A 161 -1.28 -5.24 13.30
C GLY A 161 -0.93 -5.66 14.73
N TYR A 162 -0.03 -4.94 15.39
CA TYR A 162 0.32 -5.20 16.79
C TYR A 162 -0.85 -4.94 17.76
N VAL A 163 -1.74 -4.00 17.46
CA VAL A 163 -2.98 -3.82 18.23
C VAL A 163 -3.87 -5.06 18.09
N VAL A 164 -3.98 -5.63 16.88
CA VAL A 164 -4.73 -6.89 16.68
C VAL A 164 -4.16 -7.99 17.55
N GLU A 165 -2.85 -8.20 17.52
CA GLU A 165 -2.16 -9.23 18.33
C GLU A 165 -2.36 -9.02 19.83
N ALA A 166 -2.15 -7.80 20.32
CA ALA A 166 -2.28 -7.48 21.74
C ALA A 166 -3.73 -7.67 22.26
N VAL A 167 -4.71 -7.33 21.44
CA VAL A 167 -6.13 -7.42 21.82
C VAL A 167 -6.67 -8.83 21.64
N SER A 168 -6.33 -9.55 20.56
CA SER A 168 -6.81 -10.91 20.31
C SER A 168 -6.07 -11.96 21.15
N GLY A 169 -4.79 -11.80 21.38
CA GLY A 169 -3.89 -12.80 21.92
C GLY A 169 -3.41 -13.82 20.88
N GLN A 170 -3.69 -13.57 19.60
CA GLN A 170 -3.26 -14.38 18.45
C GLN A 170 -2.31 -13.54 17.58
N SER A 171 -1.43 -14.18 16.81
CA SER A 171 -0.70 -13.49 15.76
C SER A 171 -1.65 -13.00 14.66
N LEU A 172 -1.24 -11.97 13.89
CA LEU A 172 -2.11 -11.39 12.86
C LEU A 172 -2.53 -12.43 11.80
N ASP A 173 -1.63 -13.31 11.40
CA ASP A 173 -1.90 -14.37 10.43
C ASP A 173 -2.87 -15.43 10.98
N GLU A 174 -2.68 -15.91 12.23
CA GLU A 174 -3.62 -16.83 12.88
C GLU A 174 -5.02 -16.21 13.02
N PHE A 175 -5.08 -14.96 13.49
CA PHE A 175 -6.36 -14.25 13.62
C PHE A 175 -7.13 -14.17 12.29
N LEU A 176 -6.43 -13.81 11.22
CA LEU A 176 -7.06 -13.70 9.89
C LEU A 176 -7.49 -15.06 9.31
N GLN A 177 -6.71 -16.10 9.53
CA GLN A 177 -7.10 -17.45 9.13
C GLN A 177 -8.38 -17.90 9.84
N ASP A 178 -8.46 -17.71 11.17
CA ASP A 178 -9.57 -18.19 11.98
C ASP A 178 -10.85 -17.38 11.76
N TYR A 179 -10.76 -16.06 11.62
CA TYR A 179 -11.91 -15.17 11.61
C TYR A 179 -12.33 -14.66 10.23
N VAL A 180 -11.47 -14.82 9.20
CA VAL A 180 -11.76 -14.28 7.85
C VAL A 180 -11.61 -15.35 6.77
N PHE A 181 -10.39 -15.88 6.59
CA PHE A 181 -10.09 -16.66 5.39
C PHE A 181 -10.74 -18.05 5.40
N HIS A 182 -10.59 -18.81 6.48
CA HIS A 182 -11.23 -20.13 6.59
C HIS A 182 -12.78 -20.04 6.60
N PRO A 183 -13.44 -19.16 7.35
CA PRO A 183 -14.89 -19.03 7.29
C PRO A 183 -15.42 -18.66 5.91
N LEU A 184 -14.67 -17.89 5.12
CA LEU A 184 -15.04 -17.50 3.76
C LEU A 184 -14.62 -18.53 2.70
N GLY A 185 -13.88 -19.58 3.05
CA GLY A 185 -13.36 -20.58 2.12
C GLY A 185 -12.20 -20.05 1.23
N MET A 186 -11.48 -19.03 1.67
CA MET A 186 -10.36 -18.42 0.98
C MET A 186 -9.05 -19.18 1.28
N TYR A 187 -8.95 -20.41 0.81
CA TYR A 187 -7.87 -21.35 1.19
C TYR A 187 -6.52 -21.07 0.53
N ASP A 188 -6.49 -20.27 -0.51
CA ASP A 188 -5.26 -19.81 -1.18
C ASP A 188 -4.81 -18.42 -0.70
N THR A 189 -5.41 -17.91 0.39
CA THR A 189 -5.09 -16.62 0.99
C THR A 189 -4.41 -16.78 2.33
N GLY A 190 -3.25 -16.12 2.50
CA GLY A 190 -2.52 -16.16 3.76
C GLY A 190 -1.15 -15.54 3.67
N PHE A 191 -0.50 -15.45 4.82
CA PHE A 191 0.92 -15.10 4.90
C PHE A 191 1.78 -16.35 4.70
N ARG A 192 3.02 -16.18 4.24
CA ARG A 192 4.00 -17.26 4.15
C ARG A 192 3.42 -18.53 3.47
N PRO A 193 3.04 -18.42 2.18
CA PRO A 193 2.41 -19.55 1.48
C PRO A 193 3.27 -20.81 1.58
N ASP A 194 2.61 -21.98 1.68
CA ASP A 194 3.28 -23.27 1.77
C ASP A 194 4.22 -23.50 0.56
N PRO A 195 5.44 -23.98 0.76
CA PRO A 195 6.40 -24.26 -0.33
C PRO A 195 5.86 -25.17 -1.44
N SER A 196 4.88 -26.04 -1.15
CA SER A 196 4.21 -26.86 -2.16
C SER A 196 3.41 -26.06 -3.19
N LEU A 197 3.08 -24.80 -2.88
CA LEU A 197 2.36 -23.89 -3.77
C LEU A 197 3.26 -23.11 -4.72
N HIS A 198 4.60 -23.29 -4.61
CA HIS A 198 5.59 -22.48 -5.34
C HIS A 198 5.29 -22.35 -6.84
N ASP A 199 4.93 -23.42 -7.52
CA ASP A 199 4.67 -23.43 -8.97
C ASP A 199 3.39 -22.65 -9.36
N ARG A 200 2.57 -22.27 -8.37
CA ARG A 200 1.36 -21.47 -8.54
C ARG A 200 1.58 -19.98 -8.26
N ILE A 201 2.72 -19.64 -7.65
CA ILE A 201 2.99 -18.27 -7.20
C ILE A 201 3.68 -17.49 -8.31
N ALA A 202 3.15 -16.32 -8.64
CA ALA A 202 3.78 -15.39 -9.57
C ALA A 202 5.07 -14.82 -8.94
N PRO A 203 6.25 -14.95 -9.59
CA PRO A 203 7.50 -14.42 -9.05
C PRO A 203 7.46 -12.88 -9.01
N THR A 204 8.18 -12.31 -8.04
CA THR A 204 8.44 -10.88 -7.96
C THR A 204 9.83 -10.54 -8.47
N GLU A 205 10.56 -9.63 -7.90
CA GLU A 205 11.88 -9.22 -8.40
C GLU A 205 13.03 -9.79 -7.55
N VAL A 206 14.24 -9.61 -8.03
CA VAL A 206 15.45 -9.77 -7.22
C VAL A 206 15.54 -8.57 -6.28
N SER A 207 15.18 -8.75 -5.03
CA SER A 207 15.11 -7.67 -4.04
C SER A 207 16.22 -7.79 -2.99
N PRO A 208 16.86 -6.67 -2.59
CA PRO A 208 17.70 -6.67 -1.40
C PRO A 208 16.85 -6.98 -0.15
N PRO A 209 17.41 -7.59 0.91
CA PRO A 209 18.78 -8.05 1.04
C PRO A 209 19.01 -9.46 0.47
N ARG A 210 17.99 -10.08 -0.12
CA ARG A 210 17.98 -11.49 -0.51
C ARG A 210 18.89 -11.78 -1.70
N GLY A 211 18.86 -10.94 -2.73
CA GLY A 211 19.75 -11.07 -3.88
C GLY A 211 19.42 -12.20 -4.85
N TYR A 212 18.24 -12.81 -4.73
CA TYR A 212 17.70 -13.84 -5.61
C TYR A 212 16.27 -13.52 -6.04
N PRO A 213 15.74 -14.08 -7.13
CA PRO A 213 14.34 -13.92 -7.53
C PRO A 213 13.39 -14.46 -6.47
N LEU A 214 12.43 -13.63 -6.06
CA LEU A 214 11.47 -14.01 -5.02
C LEU A 214 10.24 -14.68 -5.62
N GLN A 215 9.85 -15.81 -5.04
CA GLN A 215 8.63 -16.54 -5.39
C GLN A 215 8.13 -17.27 -4.15
N GLY A 216 6.98 -16.86 -3.60
CA GLY A 216 6.43 -17.39 -2.35
C GLY A 216 7.02 -16.75 -1.10
N GLU A 217 7.96 -15.84 -1.24
CA GLU A 217 8.50 -15.01 -0.18
C GLU A 217 8.04 -13.56 -0.40
N VAL A 218 7.64 -12.88 0.68
CA VAL A 218 7.12 -11.51 0.59
C VAL A 218 8.12 -10.56 -0.08
N HIS A 219 7.62 -9.74 -1.01
CA HIS A 219 8.44 -8.77 -1.74
C HIS A 219 9.00 -7.67 -0.84
N ASP A 220 8.18 -7.17 0.08
CA ASP A 220 8.56 -6.07 0.97
C ASP A 220 9.68 -6.47 1.93
N GLU A 221 10.75 -5.68 1.96
CA GLU A 221 11.95 -5.97 2.74
C GLU A 221 11.71 -5.85 4.25
N ASN A 222 10.86 -4.90 4.68
CA ASN A 222 10.53 -4.74 6.09
C ASN A 222 9.61 -5.88 6.57
N ALA A 223 8.60 -6.23 5.78
CA ALA A 223 7.75 -7.38 6.10
C ALA A 223 8.56 -8.68 6.18
N PHE A 224 9.55 -8.87 5.29
CA PHE A 224 10.49 -9.99 5.40
C PHE A 224 11.29 -9.96 6.70
N ALA A 225 11.84 -8.81 7.07
CA ALA A 225 12.59 -8.64 8.33
C ALA A 225 11.71 -8.87 9.58
N MET A 226 10.39 -8.71 9.44
CA MET A 226 9.38 -9.00 10.46
C MET A 226 8.91 -10.47 10.44
N GLY A 227 9.59 -11.35 9.70
CA GLY A 227 9.25 -12.77 9.61
C GLY A 227 8.15 -13.11 8.62
N GLY A 228 7.83 -12.21 7.68
CA GLY A 228 6.87 -12.43 6.60
C GLY A 228 5.42 -12.10 6.98
N VAL A 229 5.14 -11.67 8.21
CA VAL A 229 3.82 -11.24 8.69
C VAL A 229 3.94 -9.81 9.18
N ALA A 230 3.36 -8.86 8.45
CA ALA A 230 3.37 -7.45 8.80
C ALA A 230 2.00 -6.82 8.56
N GLY A 231 1.68 -5.77 9.30
CA GLY A 231 0.40 -5.08 9.14
C GLY A 231 0.26 -4.36 7.80
N HIS A 232 1.38 -4.05 7.15
CA HIS A 232 1.40 -3.30 5.90
C HIS A 232 1.55 -4.15 4.64
N ALA A 233 2.13 -5.36 4.71
CA ALA A 233 2.42 -6.25 3.59
C ALA A 233 2.61 -7.71 4.05
N GLY A 234 2.64 -8.66 3.12
CA GLY A 234 2.94 -10.08 3.38
C GLY A 234 1.81 -11.04 3.05
N LEU A 235 0.58 -10.57 2.78
CA LEU A 235 -0.48 -11.43 2.28
C LEU A 235 -0.23 -11.84 0.83
N PHE A 236 -0.56 -13.09 0.55
CA PHE A 236 -0.66 -13.68 -0.78
C PHE A 236 -2.11 -14.13 -1.01
N SER A 237 -2.58 -14.10 -2.26
CA SER A 237 -3.92 -14.55 -2.61
C SER A 237 -4.07 -14.84 -4.10
N THR A 238 -5.17 -15.48 -4.47
CA THR A 238 -5.69 -15.60 -5.84
C THR A 238 -6.73 -14.52 -6.13
N ALA A 239 -7.03 -14.30 -7.40
CA ALA A 239 -8.13 -13.41 -7.78
C ALA A 239 -9.50 -14.00 -7.42
N ALA A 240 -9.64 -15.32 -7.42
CA ALA A 240 -10.83 -16.01 -6.97
C ALA A 240 -11.12 -15.76 -5.49
N ASP A 241 -10.14 -15.95 -4.60
CA ASP A 241 -10.31 -15.69 -3.16
C ASP A 241 -10.62 -14.22 -2.89
N LEU A 242 -9.92 -13.29 -3.57
CA LEU A 242 -10.21 -11.86 -3.42
C LEU A 242 -11.58 -11.47 -3.95
N SER A 243 -12.16 -12.22 -4.90
CA SER A 243 -13.54 -11.99 -5.33
C SER A 243 -14.54 -12.35 -4.23
N VAL A 244 -14.30 -13.42 -3.47
CA VAL A 244 -15.09 -13.78 -2.29
C VAL A 244 -15.01 -12.69 -1.23
N PHE A 245 -13.81 -12.18 -0.95
CA PHE A 245 -13.61 -11.07 -0.02
C PHE A 245 -14.34 -9.80 -0.49
N ALA A 246 -14.22 -9.45 -1.78
CA ALA A 246 -14.88 -8.28 -2.34
C ALA A 246 -16.40 -8.38 -2.26
N GLU A 247 -16.95 -9.56 -2.57
CA GLU A 247 -18.38 -9.85 -2.46
C GLU A 247 -18.88 -9.75 -1.01
N MET A 248 -18.10 -10.29 -0.06
CA MET A 248 -18.40 -10.16 1.38
C MET A 248 -18.47 -8.67 1.79
N MET A 249 -17.51 -7.86 1.38
CA MET A 249 -17.52 -6.42 1.67
C MET A 249 -18.68 -5.69 0.97
N LEU A 250 -18.99 -6.06 -0.28
CA LEU A 250 -20.09 -5.48 -1.07
C LEU A 250 -21.46 -5.75 -0.42
N HIS A 251 -21.61 -6.90 0.23
CA HIS A 251 -22.83 -7.32 0.94
C HIS A 251 -22.78 -7.04 2.45
N GLY A 252 -22.15 -5.93 2.87
CA GLY A 252 -22.18 -5.48 4.26
C GLY A 252 -21.58 -6.47 5.25
N GLY A 253 -20.51 -7.18 4.85
CA GLY A 253 -19.76 -8.08 5.72
C GLY A 253 -20.26 -9.52 5.77
N GLU A 254 -21.06 -9.95 4.79
CA GLU A 254 -21.62 -11.31 4.71
C GLU A 254 -21.40 -11.94 3.33
N TYR A 255 -21.06 -13.22 3.30
CA TYR A 255 -20.95 -14.02 2.08
C TYR A 255 -21.52 -15.43 2.31
N ASN A 256 -22.43 -15.89 1.43
CA ASN A 256 -23.07 -17.21 1.49
C ASN A 256 -23.64 -17.56 2.88
N GLY A 257 -24.22 -16.58 3.58
CA GLY A 257 -24.79 -16.76 4.92
C GLY A 257 -23.76 -16.76 6.06
N VAL A 258 -22.47 -16.56 5.75
CA VAL A 258 -21.41 -16.40 6.74
C VAL A 258 -21.15 -14.92 6.96
N ARG A 259 -21.47 -14.42 8.15
CA ARG A 259 -21.22 -13.03 8.54
C ARG A 259 -19.88 -12.92 9.25
N ILE A 260 -19.01 -12.08 8.70
CA ILE A 260 -17.70 -11.77 9.26
C ILE A 260 -17.73 -10.46 10.03
N ILE A 261 -18.44 -9.45 9.51
CA ILE A 261 -18.46 -8.07 10.01
C ILE A 261 -19.92 -7.58 9.97
N ALA A 262 -20.32 -6.74 10.91
CA ALA A 262 -21.63 -6.10 10.87
C ALA A 262 -21.69 -5.07 9.73
N ASP A 263 -22.84 -4.98 9.07
CA ASP A 263 -23.13 -4.05 7.99
C ASP A 263 -22.79 -2.59 8.36
N SER A 264 -23.23 -2.17 9.54
CA SER A 264 -22.93 -0.82 10.07
C SER A 264 -21.43 -0.54 10.24
N THR A 265 -20.64 -1.58 10.51
CA THR A 265 -19.18 -1.44 10.60
C THR A 265 -18.55 -1.34 9.21
N VAL A 266 -19.03 -2.12 8.24
CA VAL A 266 -18.60 -1.96 6.85
C VAL A 266 -18.88 -0.54 6.38
N ASP A 267 -20.09 -0.02 6.56
CA ASP A 267 -20.49 1.34 6.20
C ASP A 267 -19.59 2.40 6.85
N LEU A 268 -19.33 2.27 8.16
CA LEU A 268 -18.48 3.19 8.90
C LEU A 268 -17.05 3.21 8.36
N PHE A 269 -16.48 2.03 8.08
CA PHE A 269 -15.07 1.92 7.66
C PHE A 269 -14.85 2.27 6.20
N THR A 270 -15.85 2.16 5.35
CA THR A 270 -15.76 2.44 3.92
C THR A 270 -16.25 3.84 3.53
N THR A 271 -16.98 4.51 4.42
CA THR A 271 -17.39 5.91 4.24
C THR A 271 -16.17 6.83 4.29
N ARG A 272 -16.10 7.78 3.34
CA ARG A 272 -15.02 8.77 3.25
C ARG A 272 -14.90 9.58 4.55
N ALA A 273 -13.73 9.53 5.17
CA ALA A 273 -13.44 10.17 6.45
C ALA A 273 -12.59 11.44 6.31
N ALA A 274 -11.59 11.44 5.41
CA ALA A 274 -10.70 12.60 5.24
C ALA A 274 -10.02 12.57 3.85
N GLY A 275 -10.14 13.66 3.07
CA GLY A 275 -9.58 13.72 1.72
C GLY A 275 -10.13 12.60 0.83
N HIS A 276 -9.27 11.74 0.31
CA HIS A 276 -9.63 10.54 -0.45
C HIS A 276 -9.42 9.25 0.36
N ARG A 277 -9.62 9.31 1.68
CA ARG A 277 -9.46 8.16 2.59
C ARG A 277 -10.73 7.91 3.37
N ALA A 278 -11.07 6.63 3.49
CA ALA A 278 -11.92 6.07 4.52
C ALA A 278 -11.04 5.42 5.62
N LEU A 279 -11.60 4.66 6.54
CA LEU A 279 -10.83 4.02 7.60
C LEU A 279 -10.08 2.79 7.04
N GLY A 280 -8.81 2.96 6.72
CA GLY A 280 -7.94 1.97 6.06
C GLY A 280 -8.02 1.99 4.53
N TRP A 281 -9.13 2.37 3.94
CA TRP A 281 -9.40 2.29 2.51
C TRP A 281 -9.12 3.61 1.77
N ASP A 282 -8.78 3.51 0.47
CA ASP A 282 -8.85 4.62 -0.48
C ASP A 282 -10.29 4.81 -0.95
N THR A 283 -10.66 6.06 -1.29
CA THR A 283 -11.90 6.39 -1.99
C THR A 283 -11.59 7.06 -3.33
N PRO A 284 -12.49 7.03 -4.34
CA PRO A 284 -12.20 7.54 -5.67
C PRO A 284 -11.64 8.95 -5.68
N SER A 285 -10.55 9.14 -6.43
CA SER A 285 -9.88 10.43 -6.61
C SER A 285 -9.82 10.88 -8.08
N GLY A 286 -10.39 10.09 -9.01
CA GLY A 286 -10.28 10.30 -10.44
C GLY A 286 -8.90 9.99 -11.01
N SER A 287 -8.01 9.37 -10.21
CA SER A 287 -6.64 9.05 -10.58
C SER A 287 -6.14 7.83 -9.81
N TYR A 288 -4.92 7.35 -10.13
CA TYR A 288 -4.20 6.31 -9.39
C TYR A 288 -4.97 5.00 -9.13
N GLY A 289 -5.72 4.52 -10.15
CA GLY A 289 -6.32 3.19 -10.13
C GLY A 289 -7.82 3.17 -9.86
N SER A 290 -8.44 4.25 -9.37
CA SER A 290 -9.89 4.34 -9.22
C SER A 290 -10.62 4.68 -10.52
N GLY A 291 -9.92 5.21 -11.54
CA GLY A 291 -10.58 5.72 -12.74
C GLY A 291 -11.49 6.94 -12.48
N HIS A 292 -12.43 7.19 -13.40
CA HIS A 292 -13.33 8.34 -13.35
C HIS A 292 -14.79 7.97 -13.10
N TYR A 293 -15.19 6.72 -13.33
CA TYR A 293 -16.58 6.30 -13.36
C TYR A 293 -17.04 5.49 -12.16
N LEU A 294 -16.16 5.18 -11.21
CA LEU A 294 -16.60 4.63 -9.92
C LEU A 294 -17.46 5.64 -9.16
N SER A 295 -18.48 5.16 -8.44
CA SER A 295 -19.34 6.02 -7.64
C SER A 295 -18.59 6.70 -6.47
N PRO A 296 -19.13 7.77 -5.91
CA PRO A 296 -18.54 8.41 -4.72
C PRO A 296 -18.46 7.50 -3.48
N SER A 297 -19.32 6.47 -3.41
CA SER A 297 -19.37 5.49 -2.33
C SER A 297 -18.38 4.34 -2.51
N ALA A 298 -17.73 4.25 -3.67
CA ALA A 298 -16.74 3.20 -3.92
C ALA A 298 -15.52 3.36 -2.99
N PHE A 299 -14.91 2.23 -2.68
CA PHE A 299 -13.69 2.13 -1.87
C PHE A 299 -12.77 1.05 -2.44
N GLY A 300 -11.49 1.16 -2.15
CA GLY A 300 -10.52 0.22 -2.68
C GLY A 300 -9.13 0.47 -2.16
N HIS A 301 -8.15 -0.21 -2.73
CA HIS A 301 -6.73 0.02 -2.48
C HIS A 301 -5.86 -0.52 -3.61
N THR A 302 -4.60 -0.10 -3.64
CA THR A 302 -3.60 -0.60 -4.59
C THR A 302 -2.40 -1.20 -3.86
N GLY A 303 -1.73 -2.18 -4.49
CA GLY A 303 -0.49 -2.78 -3.99
C GLY A 303 0.73 -2.48 -4.86
N PHE A 304 1.90 -2.39 -4.25
CA PHE A 304 3.15 -2.05 -4.94
C PHE A 304 3.51 -3.04 -6.05
N THR A 305 3.26 -4.32 -5.83
CA THR A 305 3.50 -5.42 -6.78
C THR A 305 2.65 -5.34 -8.05
N GLY A 306 1.64 -4.48 -8.09
CA GLY A 306 0.78 -4.25 -9.24
C GLY A 306 -0.67 -4.68 -9.04
N THR A 307 -1.05 -4.98 -7.81
CA THR A 307 -2.38 -5.43 -7.40
C THR A 307 -3.32 -4.26 -7.14
N SER A 308 -4.62 -4.46 -7.29
CA SER A 308 -5.67 -3.52 -6.86
C SER A 308 -7.00 -4.22 -6.65
N ILE A 309 -7.80 -3.66 -5.75
CA ILE A 309 -9.20 -4.02 -5.51
C ILE A 309 -10.01 -2.74 -5.42
N TRP A 310 -11.15 -2.69 -6.12
CA TRP A 310 -12.13 -1.62 -6.02
C TRP A 310 -13.52 -2.22 -5.89
N ILE A 311 -14.31 -1.72 -4.96
CA ILE A 311 -15.65 -2.17 -4.62
C ILE A 311 -16.57 -0.97 -4.69
N ASP A 312 -17.67 -1.07 -5.43
CA ASP A 312 -18.63 0.01 -5.68
C ASP A 312 -20.05 -0.44 -5.29
N PRO A 313 -20.47 -0.14 -4.05
CA PRO A 313 -21.79 -0.56 -3.56
C PRO A 313 -22.95 0.05 -4.34
N GLU A 314 -22.82 1.29 -4.85
CA GLU A 314 -23.88 1.95 -5.61
C GLU A 314 -24.14 1.24 -6.95
N ARG A 315 -23.10 0.62 -7.52
CA ARG A 315 -23.21 -0.15 -8.78
C ARG A 315 -23.31 -1.65 -8.56
N ASP A 316 -23.32 -2.10 -7.31
CA ASP A 316 -23.30 -3.52 -6.95
C ASP A 316 -22.23 -4.29 -7.73
N MET A 317 -20.97 -3.76 -7.68
CA MET A 317 -19.85 -4.31 -8.43
C MET A 317 -18.53 -4.23 -7.71
N PHE A 318 -17.59 -5.09 -8.13
CA PHE A 318 -16.18 -4.97 -7.75
C PHE A 318 -15.25 -5.29 -8.92
N VAL A 319 -14.02 -4.82 -8.82
CA VAL A 319 -12.93 -5.08 -9.77
C VAL A 319 -11.67 -5.49 -9.02
N VAL A 320 -11.14 -6.66 -9.30
CA VAL A 320 -9.86 -7.17 -8.81
C VAL A 320 -8.87 -7.27 -9.97
N LEU A 321 -7.68 -6.72 -9.78
CA LEU A 321 -6.54 -6.89 -10.68
C LEU A 321 -5.35 -7.36 -9.86
N LEU A 322 -4.79 -8.51 -10.20
CA LEU A 322 -3.54 -9.02 -9.66
C LEU A 322 -2.49 -9.11 -10.76
N THR A 323 -1.33 -8.51 -10.54
CA THR A 323 -0.16 -8.61 -11.42
C THR A 323 1.12 -8.71 -10.59
N ASN A 324 2.18 -9.15 -11.23
CA ASN A 324 3.54 -9.10 -10.67
C ASN A 324 4.41 -8.08 -11.45
N ARG A 325 3.92 -6.83 -11.59
CA ARG A 325 4.60 -5.77 -12.36
C ARG A 325 6.04 -5.50 -11.95
N VAL A 326 6.41 -5.89 -10.73
CA VAL A 326 7.79 -5.74 -10.22
C VAL A 326 8.73 -6.79 -10.82
N HIS A 327 8.19 -7.88 -11.39
CA HIS A 327 8.98 -8.94 -11.99
C HIS A 327 9.59 -8.47 -13.32
N GLU A 328 10.87 -8.04 -13.27
CA GLU A 328 11.68 -7.67 -14.44
C GLU A 328 10.93 -6.80 -15.48
N ALA A 329 10.20 -5.78 -15.01
CA ALA A 329 9.41 -4.94 -15.87
C ALA A 329 10.25 -4.38 -17.04
N ARG A 330 9.80 -4.61 -18.28
CA ARG A 330 10.48 -4.25 -19.53
C ARG A 330 10.13 -2.84 -20.01
N ALA A 331 8.99 -2.32 -19.56
CA ALA A 331 8.57 -0.94 -19.86
C ALA A 331 9.53 0.07 -19.23
N ARG A 332 9.77 1.20 -19.90
CA ARG A 332 10.60 2.28 -19.35
C ARG A 332 9.96 3.00 -18.16
N ASN A 333 8.64 2.96 -18.05
CA ASN A 333 7.88 3.56 -16.96
C ASN A 333 6.78 2.60 -16.47
N PRO A 334 7.15 1.48 -15.83
CA PRO A 334 6.19 0.45 -15.42
C PRO A 334 5.16 0.96 -14.40
N ALA A 335 5.52 1.92 -13.56
CA ALA A 335 4.58 2.55 -12.63
C ALA A 335 3.46 3.34 -13.33
N LYS A 336 3.76 3.93 -14.51
CA LYS A 336 2.75 4.61 -15.33
C LYS A 336 1.85 3.61 -16.03
N VAL A 337 2.45 2.52 -16.58
CA VAL A 337 1.68 1.46 -17.23
C VAL A 337 0.65 0.89 -16.29
N ILE A 338 1.06 0.43 -15.11
CA ILE A 338 0.12 -0.17 -14.15
C ILE A 338 -0.91 0.84 -13.61
N GLY A 339 -0.51 2.10 -13.41
CA GLY A 339 -1.43 3.15 -12.96
C GLY A 339 -2.54 3.42 -13.97
N ASP A 340 -2.20 3.46 -15.26
CA ASP A 340 -3.17 3.64 -16.33
C ASP A 340 -4.06 2.40 -16.49
N VAL A 341 -3.48 1.19 -16.51
CA VAL A 341 -4.22 -0.07 -16.61
C VAL A 341 -5.25 -0.21 -15.48
N ARG A 342 -4.88 0.08 -14.23
CA ARG A 342 -5.81 0.05 -13.09
C ARG A 342 -6.99 1.01 -13.28
N SER A 343 -6.68 2.25 -13.66
CA SER A 343 -7.69 3.28 -13.87
C SER A 343 -8.65 2.92 -15.01
N ASP A 344 -8.10 2.49 -16.15
CA ASP A 344 -8.88 2.12 -17.32
C ASP A 344 -9.70 0.86 -17.07
N LEU A 345 -9.20 -0.08 -16.26
CA LEU A 345 -9.92 -1.28 -15.86
C LEU A 345 -11.16 -0.94 -15.02
N SER A 346 -11.00 -0.05 -14.03
CA SER A 346 -12.12 0.43 -13.21
C SER A 346 -13.13 1.19 -14.07
N ASP A 347 -12.63 2.01 -15.02
CA ASP A 347 -13.48 2.76 -15.95
C ASP A 347 -14.26 1.80 -16.88
N ALA A 348 -13.60 0.81 -17.50
CA ALA A 348 -14.22 -0.16 -18.38
C ALA A 348 -15.28 -1.01 -17.65
N ALA A 349 -14.97 -1.49 -16.45
CA ALA A 349 -15.91 -2.25 -15.63
C ALA A 349 -17.14 -1.41 -15.23
N SER A 350 -16.92 -0.17 -14.76
CA SER A 350 -18.03 0.74 -14.42
C SER A 350 -18.94 1.02 -15.61
N LEU A 351 -18.37 1.24 -16.80
CA LEU A 351 -19.13 1.46 -18.03
C LEU A 351 -19.85 0.19 -18.53
N ALA A 352 -19.29 -1.00 -18.23
CA ALA A 352 -19.90 -2.27 -18.62
C ALA A 352 -21.17 -2.59 -17.80
N VAL A 353 -21.20 -2.24 -16.52
CA VAL A 353 -22.32 -2.53 -15.61
C VAL A 353 -23.36 -1.43 -15.54
N ASN A 354 -23.14 -0.30 -16.18
CA ASN A 354 -24.03 0.86 -16.13
C ASN A 354 -25.33 0.60 -16.91
N GLU A 355 -26.18 -0.26 -16.37
CA GLU A 355 -27.54 -0.53 -16.89
C GLU A 355 -28.47 0.56 -16.37
N GLY A 356 -29.00 1.38 -17.27
CA GLY A 356 -30.02 2.39 -16.94
C GLY A 356 -29.49 3.81 -16.71
N ALA A 357 -28.22 4.07 -16.93
CA ALA A 357 -27.77 5.43 -17.21
C ALA A 357 -28.46 5.93 -18.48
N ASN A 358 -28.89 7.18 -18.48
CA ASN A 358 -29.49 7.81 -19.66
C ASN A 358 -28.65 7.47 -20.91
N ASP A 359 -29.31 7.26 -22.06
CA ASP A 359 -28.66 6.95 -23.34
C ASP A 359 -27.45 7.85 -23.68
N ASN A 360 -27.36 9.03 -23.07
CA ASN A 360 -26.23 9.95 -23.16
C ASN A 360 -24.96 9.48 -22.45
N ASP A 361 -25.05 8.67 -21.39
CA ASP A 361 -23.87 8.14 -20.67
C ASP A 361 -23.33 6.86 -21.34
N VAL A 362 -24.20 6.13 -22.07
CA VAL A 362 -23.85 4.95 -22.86
C VAL A 362 -23.08 5.33 -24.13
N ALA A 363 -23.29 6.56 -24.65
CA ALA A 363 -22.67 7.09 -25.88
C ALA A 363 -21.28 7.72 -25.68
N ILE A 364 -20.71 7.67 -24.45
CA ILE A 364 -19.35 8.15 -24.24
C ILE A 364 -18.37 7.19 -24.92
N ASP A 365 -17.73 7.65 -26.00
CA ASP A 365 -16.53 7.01 -26.53
C ASP A 365 -15.48 7.01 -25.41
N ALA A 366 -15.37 5.90 -24.68
CA ALA A 366 -14.42 5.77 -23.59
C ALA A 366 -13.01 5.81 -24.16
N VAL A 367 -12.33 6.93 -23.97
CA VAL A 367 -10.91 7.08 -24.33
C VAL A 367 -10.08 6.58 -23.17
N PHE A 368 -9.61 5.34 -23.28
CA PHE A 368 -8.73 4.75 -22.28
C PHE A 368 -7.29 5.28 -22.41
N ARG A 369 -6.62 5.43 -21.29
CA ARG A 369 -5.20 5.87 -21.20
C ARG A 369 -4.29 4.89 -21.93
N ALA A 370 -4.61 3.59 -21.86
CA ALA A 370 -3.94 2.51 -22.58
C ALA A 370 -3.99 2.68 -24.11
N ASP A 371 -5.00 3.35 -24.66
CA ASP A 371 -5.09 3.57 -26.13
C ASP A 371 -4.04 4.56 -26.62
N SER A 372 -3.67 5.52 -25.80
CA SER A 372 -2.66 6.51 -26.16
C SER A 372 -1.24 6.11 -25.77
N GLU A 373 -1.07 5.17 -24.83
CA GLU A 373 0.23 4.75 -24.23
C GLU A 373 1.12 5.93 -23.82
N ARG A 374 0.49 7.07 -23.54
CA ARG A 374 1.18 8.34 -23.32
C ARG A 374 2.04 8.28 -22.06
N GLY A 375 3.35 8.35 -22.24
CA GLY A 375 4.34 8.36 -21.15
C GLY A 375 4.80 6.97 -20.72
N TRP A 376 4.31 5.88 -21.32
CA TRP A 376 4.72 4.51 -21.00
C TRP A 376 6.20 4.25 -21.34
N ASN A 377 6.65 4.82 -22.46
CA ASN A 377 8.03 4.68 -22.96
C ASN A 377 8.96 5.86 -22.62
N THR A 378 8.50 6.82 -21.79
CA THR A 378 9.33 7.96 -21.36
C THR A 378 9.90 7.72 -19.97
N SER A 379 11.24 7.83 -19.82
CA SER A 379 11.86 7.71 -18.50
C SER A 379 11.42 8.84 -17.56
N ARG A 380 11.27 8.56 -16.25
CA ARG A 380 10.94 9.58 -15.21
C ARG A 380 11.84 10.82 -15.28
N ARG A 381 13.13 10.67 -15.69
CA ARG A 381 14.07 11.79 -15.84
C ARG A 381 13.69 12.75 -16.97
N SER A 382 13.10 12.27 -18.07
CA SER A 382 12.66 13.11 -19.19
C SER A 382 11.40 13.91 -18.86
N LEU A 383 10.48 13.36 -18.07
CA LEU A 383 9.27 14.04 -17.62
C LEU A 383 9.58 15.19 -16.64
N ALA A 384 10.54 15.02 -15.74
CA ALA A 384 11.00 16.09 -14.84
C ALA A 384 11.65 17.26 -15.60
N ARG A 385 12.42 16.98 -16.67
CA ARG A 385 13.01 18.02 -17.53
C ARG A 385 11.97 18.74 -18.39
N GLY A 386 10.89 18.08 -18.82
CA GLY A 386 9.80 18.66 -19.57
C GLY A 386 8.99 19.67 -18.74
N ARG A 387 8.68 19.33 -17.48
CA ARG A 387 7.99 20.27 -16.54
C ARG A 387 8.84 21.48 -16.20
N GLY A 388 10.16 21.33 -16.06
CA GLY A 388 11.07 22.45 -15.80
C GLY A 388 11.22 23.42 -16.99
N ARG A 389 11.07 22.96 -18.23
CA ARG A 389 11.09 23.80 -19.44
C ARG A 389 9.79 24.59 -19.62
N HIS A 390 8.63 23.99 -19.31
CA HIS A 390 7.35 24.70 -19.36
C HIS A 390 7.24 25.79 -18.27
N ALA A 391 7.75 25.54 -17.05
CA ALA A 391 7.77 26.53 -15.98
C ALA A 391 8.69 27.72 -16.33
N LYS A 392 9.83 27.47 -17.02
CA LYS A 392 10.72 28.57 -17.46
C LYS A 392 10.17 29.36 -18.66
N SER A 393 9.33 28.75 -19.51
CA SER A 393 8.70 29.43 -20.65
C SER A 393 7.54 30.35 -20.25
N LEU A 394 6.89 30.09 -19.12
CA LEU A 394 5.81 30.91 -18.56
C LEU A 394 6.34 32.12 -17.74
N SER A 395 7.57 32.03 -17.19
CA SER A 395 8.18 33.14 -16.45
C SER A 395 8.85 34.19 -17.35
N SER A 396 9.10 33.89 -18.63
CA SER A 396 9.75 34.82 -19.57
C SER A 396 8.77 35.67 -20.40
N LYS A 397 7.45 35.53 -20.20
CA LYS A 397 6.41 36.31 -20.95
C LYS A 397 5.75 37.45 -20.14
N HIS A 398 6.15 37.68 -18.91
CA HIS A 398 5.60 38.76 -18.07
C HIS A 398 6.72 39.65 -17.51
N GLY A 399 7.48 40.28 -18.39
CA GLY A 399 8.50 41.25 -18.02
C GLY A 399 8.76 42.29 -19.09
N HIS A 400 7.78 43.10 -19.40
CA HIS A 400 7.96 44.42 -20.01
C HIS A 400 6.65 45.22 -19.88
N ALA A 401 6.60 46.12 -18.92
CA ALA A 401 6.06 47.48 -18.98
C ALA A 401 5.92 48.02 -17.56
N ALA A 402 6.75 48.96 -17.20
CA ALA A 402 6.39 50.28 -16.71
C ALA A 402 7.60 50.99 -16.13
N SER A 403 7.90 52.10 -16.75
CA SER A 403 8.96 53.03 -16.49
C SER A 403 8.57 54.05 -15.41
N SER A 404 9.62 54.55 -14.73
CA SER A 404 9.76 55.94 -14.22
C SER A 404 8.87 56.44 -13.10
N ALA A 405 9.50 56.72 -11.94
CA ALA A 405 9.41 58.05 -11.29
C ALA A 405 10.52 58.18 -10.22
N ARG A 406 11.13 59.36 -10.27
CA ARG A 406 12.27 59.83 -9.47
C ARG A 406 11.87 60.13 -8.00
N GLY A 407 12.85 59.96 -7.10
CA GLY A 407 12.78 60.54 -5.75
C GLY A 407 14.10 60.38 -5.00
N ARG A 408 14.90 61.46 -5.00
CA ARG A 408 16.13 61.66 -4.22
C ARG A 408 15.83 61.78 -2.73
N SER A 409 16.66 61.22 -1.86
CA SER A 409 17.29 62.02 -0.80
C SER A 409 18.41 61.26 -0.10
N LYS A 410 19.43 62.05 0.26
CA LYS A 410 20.74 61.73 0.81
C LYS A 410 20.68 61.58 2.35
N HIS A 411 21.64 60.86 2.89
CA HIS A 411 22.67 61.15 3.91
C HIS A 411 22.96 59.90 4.72
N SER A 412 24.15 59.46 4.71
CA SER A 412 25.37 59.76 5.47
C SER A 412 25.59 58.89 6.70
N GLY A 413 26.74 58.25 6.67
CA GLY A 413 27.76 58.18 7.70
C GLY A 413 27.65 56.93 8.58
N GLY A 414 28.64 56.17 8.73
CA GLY A 414 30.00 56.25 9.00
C GLY A 414 30.42 55.04 9.80
N SER A 415 31.49 54.44 9.33
CA SER A 415 32.72 54.01 10.00
C SER A 415 32.73 52.88 11.07
N SER A 416 33.41 51.81 10.72
CA SER A 416 34.67 51.31 11.31
C SER A 416 34.60 50.75 12.72
N ALA A 417 35.22 49.63 13.11
CA ALA A 417 36.50 49.06 12.86
C ALA A 417 36.60 47.68 13.63
N LYS A 418 37.24 46.72 13.06
CA LYS A 418 38.47 45.98 13.48
C LYS A 418 38.60 45.37 14.89
N GLY A 419 39.07 44.15 14.89
CA GLY A 419 39.92 43.53 15.91
C GLY A 419 39.56 42.09 16.14
N SER A 420 40.19 41.11 15.61
CA SER A 420 41.49 40.43 15.61
C SER A 420 41.73 39.53 16.83
N SER A 421 42.06 38.28 16.53
CA SER A 421 43.06 37.41 17.17
C SER A 421 42.71 36.81 18.54
N SER A 422 43.06 35.62 18.91
CA SER A 422 43.99 34.57 18.55
C SER A 422 44.02 33.51 19.63
N LYS A 423 44.21 32.25 19.22
CA LYS A 423 45.14 31.23 19.71
C LYS A 423 45.07 30.58 21.13
N ARG A 424 45.18 29.28 21.01
CA ARG A 424 46.01 28.26 21.73
C ARG A 424 45.38 27.59 22.93
N SER A 425 45.23 26.30 22.88
CA SER A 425 46.08 25.08 23.05
C SER A 425 46.35 24.67 24.46
N SER A 426 46.11 23.38 24.77
CA SER A 426 46.96 22.38 25.42
C SER A 426 46.13 21.24 25.99
N ARG A 427 46.28 20.07 25.58
CA ARG A 427 47.05 18.87 25.93
C ARG A 427 47.23 18.57 27.44
N SER A 428 46.74 17.36 27.83
CA SER A 428 47.43 16.31 28.62
C SER A 428 46.43 15.18 28.89
N SER A 429 46.53 13.96 28.45
CA SER A 429 47.40 12.82 28.80
C SER A 429 47.30 12.35 30.24
N GLY A 430 46.83 11.13 30.43
CA GLY A 430 46.92 10.35 31.67
C GLY A 430 46.43 8.92 31.49
N LYS A 431 47.37 8.00 31.43
CA LYS A 431 47.28 6.54 31.34
C LYS A 431 47.12 5.90 32.72
N HIS A 432 46.79 4.62 32.65
CA HIS A 432 47.01 3.47 33.62
C HIS A 432 45.71 3.01 34.30
N SER A 433 45.50 1.73 34.53
CA SER A 433 46.13 0.41 34.24
C SER A 433 45.16 -0.69 34.74
N SER A 434 45.15 -1.75 34.00
CA SER A 434 44.84 -3.14 34.30
C SER A 434 44.63 -3.58 35.76
N THR A 435 43.67 -4.50 35.99
CA THR A 435 43.98 -5.79 36.61
C THR A 435 42.92 -6.86 36.31
N LYS A 436 43.42 -8.03 35.92
CA LYS A 436 42.74 -9.31 35.80
C LYS A 436 42.44 -9.89 37.15
N HIS A 437 41.34 -10.62 37.33
CA HIS A 437 41.37 -11.86 38.10
C HIS A 437 40.34 -12.87 37.57
N SER A 438 40.88 -14.04 37.27
CA SER A 438 40.23 -15.30 36.95
C SER A 438 39.97 -16.08 38.24
N SER A 439 38.86 -16.84 38.31
CA SER A 439 38.90 -18.15 38.93
C SER A 439 37.69 -19.01 38.58
N LYS A 440 38.02 -20.23 38.31
CA LYS A 440 37.33 -21.43 37.85
C LYS A 440 36.52 -22.11 38.96
N HIS A 441 35.80 -23.12 38.50
CA HIS A 441 35.26 -24.35 39.11
C HIS A 441 33.81 -24.28 39.59
N SER A 442 33.01 -25.31 39.44
CA SER A 442 33.05 -26.66 38.86
C SER A 442 31.64 -27.25 38.96
N SER A 443 31.34 -28.06 37.96
CA SER A 443 30.37 -29.17 37.89
C SER A 443 29.64 -29.65 39.16
N LYS A 444 28.33 -30.03 39.01
CA LYS A 444 27.87 -31.41 39.25
C LYS A 444 26.44 -31.63 38.79
N ARG A 445 26.26 -32.80 38.15
CA ARG A 445 25.04 -33.49 37.72
C ARG A 445 24.18 -33.95 38.91
N HIS A 446 22.91 -34.16 38.61
CA HIS A 446 21.95 -35.27 38.85
C HIS A 446 20.55 -34.67 38.80
N GLY A 447 19.57 -35.10 38.04
CA GLY A 447 19.11 -36.44 37.72
C GLY A 447 17.86 -36.79 38.52
N ALA A 448 16.72 -36.60 37.97
CA ALA A 448 15.52 -37.42 38.04
C ALA A 448 14.48 -36.81 37.12
#